data_58db8139bd884699bee45629f2f07bd6
#
_entry.id   58db8139bd884699bee45629f2f07bd6
#
_cell.length_a   1.000
_cell.length_b   1.000
_cell.length_c   1.000
_cell.angle_alpha   90.00
_cell.angle_beta   90.00
_cell.angle_gamma   90.00
#
_symmetry.space_group_name_H-M   'P 1'
#
loop_
_entity.id
_entity.type
_entity.pdbx_description
1 polymer ?
#
loop_
_entity_poly.entity_id
_entity_poly.type
_entity_poly.pdbx_seq_one_letter_code
_entity_poly.pdbx_strand_id
1 'polypeptide(L)'
;LESLRSPAAAMEFATIEGVDELRRVIEDGDFGAWRVFLHPTQRRFVNGRWNGPFCLGGGAGTGKTVVILHRAVSLARENPGARIIITTFTKNLAHELSASLESLDPALPRASALGQPGVYVIGIDALANAVVREAGADVAEAAEGVLGAPRTDLSRRTSQWLWRDVLDHAGPEVPERLAHHRLLETEYEQVILPQ
;
A
#
# COMPACT_ATOMS: atom_id res chain seq x y z
N LEU A 1 37.91 -4.62 -15.95
CA LEU A 1 37.13 -3.40 -15.62
C LEU A 1 36.32 -2.86 -16.82
N GLU A 2 36.81 -3.04 -18.05
CA GLU A 2 36.09 -2.61 -19.28
C GLU A 2 34.82 -3.43 -19.54
N SER A 3 34.85 -4.74 -19.20
CA SER A 3 33.67 -5.62 -19.33
C SER A 3 32.49 -5.23 -18.44
N LEU A 4 32.73 -4.55 -17.32
CA LEU A 4 31.70 -4.04 -16.41
C LEU A 4 31.01 -2.76 -16.94
N ARG A 5 31.58 -2.15 -18.00
CA ARG A 5 30.99 -0.97 -18.64
C ARG A 5 30.09 -1.29 -19.82
N SER A 6 29.91 -2.59 -20.14
CA SER A 6 28.96 -2.98 -21.18
C SER A 6 27.52 -2.67 -20.76
N PRO A 7 26.61 -2.36 -21.71
CA PRO A 7 25.20 -2.12 -21.40
C PRO A 7 24.52 -3.27 -20.67
N ALA A 8 24.93 -4.52 -20.95
CA ALA A 8 24.41 -5.70 -20.28
C ALA A 8 24.91 -5.79 -18.83
N ALA A 9 26.19 -5.51 -18.57
CA ALA A 9 26.71 -5.48 -17.21
C ALA A 9 26.14 -4.31 -16.39
N ALA A 10 25.87 -3.17 -17.01
CA ALA A 10 25.20 -2.05 -16.34
C ALA A 10 23.74 -2.33 -15.98
N MET A 11 23.12 -3.35 -16.61
CA MET A 11 21.79 -3.84 -16.24
C MET A 11 21.82 -4.84 -15.07
N GLU A 12 22.91 -5.58 -14.92
CA GLU A 12 23.07 -6.59 -13.84
C GLU A 12 23.83 -6.04 -12.63
N PHE A 13 24.78 -5.13 -12.85
CA PHE A 13 25.63 -4.56 -11.80
C PHE A 13 25.51 -3.05 -11.81
N ALA A 14 24.97 -2.47 -10.75
CA ALA A 14 25.06 -1.04 -10.56
C ALA A 14 26.55 -0.67 -10.35
N THR A 15 27.14 0.02 -11.30
CA THR A 15 28.38 0.74 -11.02
C THR A 15 27.98 1.91 -10.11
N ILE A 16 28.24 1.79 -8.82
CA ILE A 16 28.00 2.86 -7.87
C ILE A 16 29.04 3.93 -8.16
N GLU A 17 28.63 5.00 -8.81
CA GLU A 17 29.49 6.17 -9.10
C GLU A 17 29.68 7.05 -7.84
N GLY A 18 29.28 6.57 -6.68
CA GLY A 18 29.48 7.22 -5.40
C GLY A 18 29.96 6.22 -4.36
N VAL A 19 31.29 5.97 -4.31
CA VAL A 19 31.92 5.24 -3.19
C VAL A 19 31.45 5.81 -1.85
N ASP A 20 31.18 7.11 -1.79
CA ASP A 20 30.72 7.80 -0.59
C ASP A 20 29.27 7.48 -0.22
N GLU A 21 28.38 7.22 -1.18
CA GLU A 21 26.99 6.83 -0.94
C GLU A 21 26.91 5.39 -0.41
N LEU A 22 27.69 4.48 -1.03
CA LEU A 22 27.81 3.11 -0.55
C LEU A 22 28.49 3.04 0.82
N ARG A 23 29.52 3.86 1.03
CA ARG A 23 30.25 3.92 2.28
C ARG A 23 29.36 4.39 3.43
N ARG A 24 28.52 5.41 3.24
CA ARG A 24 27.51 5.83 4.24
C ARG A 24 26.55 4.71 4.59
N VAL A 25 25.99 4.00 3.61
CA VAL A 25 25.06 2.89 3.85
C VAL A 25 25.72 1.73 4.59
N ILE A 26 27.02 1.46 4.35
CA ILE A 26 27.76 0.37 4.98
C ILE A 26 28.34 0.78 6.35
N GLU A 27 28.90 1.98 6.46
CA GLU A 27 29.57 2.47 7.69
C GLU A 27 28.57 2.83 8.78
N ASP A 28 27.42 3.39 8.43
CA ASP A 28 26.36 3.69 9.40
C ASP A 28 25.65 2.45 9.92
N GLY A 29 25.91 1.25 9.34
CA GLY A 29 25.34 -0.01 9.77
C GLY A 29 23.80 -0.04 9.71
N ASP A 30 23.19 0.95 9.08
CA ASP A 30 21.75 1.11 8.98
C ASP A 30 21.17 0.23 7.87
N PHE A 31 20.73 -0.95 8.27
CA PHE A 31 20.02 -1.86 7.38
C PHE A 31 18.75 -1.21 6.79
N GLY A 32 18.18 -0.20 7.45
CA GLY A 32 17.07 0.59 6.96
C GLY A 32 17.41 1.38 5.70
N ALA A 33 18.57 2.04 5.68
CA ALA A 33 19.06 2.78 4.52
C ALA A 33 19.31 1.87 3.31
N TRP A 34 19.80 0.64 3.53
CA TRP A 34 19.95 -0.37 2.47
C TRP A 34 18.60 -0.79 1.87
N ARG A 35 17.56 -0.95 2.67
CA ARG A 35 16.23 -1.36 2.20
C ARG A 35 15.57 -0.35 1.27
N VAL A 36 15.96 0.92 1.33
CA VAL A 36 15.43 2.00 0.49
C VAL A 36 16.41 2.49 -0.57
N PHE A 37 17.51 1.77 -0.81
CA PHE A 37 18.49 2.13 -1.83
C PHE A 37 17.89 2.06 -3.23
N LEU A 38 17.98 3.17 -3.97
CA LEU A 38 17.47 3.30 -5.33
C LEU A 38 18.57 2.99 -6.36
N HIS A 39 18.41 1.86 -7.06
CA HIS A 39 19.33 1.51 -8.12
C HIS A 39 19.31 2.55 -9.26
N PRO A 40 20.47 2.91 -9.87
CA PRO A 40 20.53 3.93 -10.94
C PRO A 40 19.55 3.70 -12.10
N THR A 41 19.33 2.46 -12.51
CA THR A 41 18.36 2.10 -13.57
C THR A 41 16.90 2.41 -13.19
N GLN A 42 16.59 2.48 -11.90
CA GLN A 42 15.26 2.78 -11.38
C GLN A 42 14.98 4.29 -11.34
N ARG A 43 16.00 5.16 -11.35
CA ARG A 43 15.87 6.63 -11.28
C ARG A 43 14.95 7.19 -12.36
N ARG A 44 14.94 6.58 -13.56
CA ARG A 44 14.03 6.98 -14.65
C ARG A 44 12.55 6.85 -14.28
N PHE A 45 12.20 5.87 -13.46
CA PHE A 45 10.82 5.65 -13.01
C PHE A 45 10.41 6.59 -11.88
N VAL A 46 11.37 7.04 -11.08
CA VAL A 46 11.16 8.03 -10.01
C VAL A 46 10.94 9.41 -10.62
N ASN A 47 11.80 9.82 -11.54
CA ASN A 47 11.82 11.17 -12.11
C ASN A 47 10.96 11.32 -13.37
N GLY A 48 10.41 10.20 -13.90
CA GLY A 48 9.62 10.21 -15.11
C GLY A 48 8.32 11.00 -14.93
N ARG A 49 7.91 11.73 -15.97
CA ARG A 49 6.61 12.41 -16.04
C ARG A 49 5.73 11.69 -17.06
N TRP A 50 4.56 11.25 -16.60
CA TRP A 50 3.58 10.56 -17.44
C TRP A 50 2.24 11.28 -17.38
N ASN A 51 1.57 11.35 -18.52
CA ASN A 51 0.27 12.00 -18.63
C ASN A 51 -0.90 11.04 -18.35
N GLY A 52 -0.69 9.99 -17.57
CA GLY A 52 -1.71 9.00 -17.28
C GLY A 52 -1.23 7.91 -16.33
N PRO A 53 -2.03 6.85 -16.17
CA PRO A 53 -1.67 5.72 -15.35
C PRO A 53 -0.36 5.08 -15.79
N PHE A 54 0.46 4.69 -14.83
CA PHE A 54 1.74 4.06 -15.05
C PHE A 54 1.82 2.76 -14.24
N CYS A 55 2.19 1.67 -14.90
CA CYS A 55 2.36 0.37 -14.28
C CYS A 55 3.84 -0.03 -14.27
N LEU A 56 4.38 -0.32 -13.08
CA LEU A 56 5.73 -0.84 -12.90
C LEU A 56 5.68 -2.34 -12.66
N GLY A 57 6.00 -3.13 -13.70
CA GLY A 57 6.11 -4.58 -13.63
C GLY A 57 7.50 -5.04 -13.21
N GLY A 58 7.58 -6.26 -12.69
CA GLY A 58 8.86 -6.92 -12.32
C GLY A 58 8.66 -8.04 -11.31
N GLY A 59 9.63 -8.94 -11.23
CA GLY A 59 9.66 -10.07 -10.30
C GLY A 59 9.69 -9.63 -8.82
N ALA A 60 9.60 -10.60 -7.91
CA ALA A 60 9.81 -10.35 -6.48
C ALA A 60 11.24 -9.83 -6.23
N GLY A 61 11.41 -8.95 -5.26
CA GLY A 61 12.73 -8.41 -4.88
C GLY A 61 13.37 -7.41 -5.84
N THR A 62 12.73 -7.05 -6.97
CA THR A 62 13.31 -6.10 -7.95
C THR A 62 13.23 -4.62 -7.52
N GLY A 63 12.86 -4.32 -6.30
CA GLY A 63 12.84 -2.96 -5.76
C GLY A 63 11.66 -2.09 -6.21
N LYS A 64 10.55 -2.66 -6.67
CA LYS A 64 9.34 -1.89 -7.04
C LYS A 64 8.87 -0.96 -5.93
N THR A 65 8.86 -1.44 -4.70
CA THR A 65 8.49 -0.66 -3.52
C THR A 65 9.43 0.52 -3.30
N VAL A 66 10.74 0.32 -3.49
CA VAL A 66 11.74 1.38 -3.41
C VAL A 66 11.44 2.49 -4.41
N VAL A 67 11.12 2.13 -5.66
CA VAL A 67 10.74 3.12 -6.69
C VAL A 67 9.51 3.93 -6.27
N ILE A 68 8.47 3.28 -5.69
CA ILE A 68 7.24 3.96 -5.24
C ILE A 68 7.57 4.95 -4.12
N LEU A 69 8.37 4.56 -3.14
CA LEU A 69 8.77 5.42 -2.01
C LEU A 69 9.54 6.65 -2.51
N HIS A 70 10.59 6.45 -3.32
CA HIS A 70 11.36 7.55 -3.89
C HIS A 70 10.52 8.46 -4.78
N ARG A 71 9.58 7.89 -5.55
CA ARG A 71 8.68 8.68 -6.37
C ARG A 71 7.75 9.56 -5.52
N ALA A 72 7.22 9.03 -4.42
CA ALA A 72 6.40 9.81 -3.50
C ALA A 72 7.18 10.98 -2.89
N VAL A 73 8.44 10.74 -2.50
CA VAL A 73 9.35 11.80 -2.01
C VAL A 73 9.61 12.84 -3.09
N SER A 74 9.95 12.42 -4.33
CA SER A 74 10.18 13.32 -5.45
C SER A 74 8.96 14.22 -5.72
N LEU A 75 7.78 13.63 -5.82
CA LEU A 75 6.54 14.37 -6.08
C LEU A 75 6.19 15.36 -4.95
N ALA A 76 6.38 14.97 -3.69
CA ALA A 76 6.11 15.84 -2.55
C ALA A 76 7.10 17.01 -2.47
N ARG A 77 8.35 16.79 -2.83
CA ARG A 77 9.38 17.85 -2.91
C ARG A 77 9.16 18.80 -4.06
N GLU A 78 8.76 18.28 -5.23
CA GLU A 78 8.44 19.11 -6.41
C GLU A 78 7.19 19.97 -6.18
N ASN A 79 6.21 19.46 -5.45
CA ASN A 79 4.98 20.18 -5.12
C ASN A 79 4.57 19.95 -3.66
N PRO A 80 4.94 20.85 -2.75
CA PRO A 80 4.59 20.74 -1.32
C PRO A 80 3.09 20.71 -1.02
N GLY A 81 2.26 21.19 -1.95
CA GLY A 81 0.80 21.11 -1.87
C GLY A 81 0.19 19.81 -2.42
N ALA A 82 1.00 18.92 -2.97
CA ALA A 82 0.50 17.67 -3.53
C ALA A 82 -0.12 16.77 -2.46
N ARG A 83 -1.21 16.11 -2.82
CA ARG A 83 -1.87 15.08 -2.04
C ARG A 83 -1.51 13.72 -2.61
N ILE A 84 -0.63 12.99 -1.95
CA ILE A 84 -0.08 11.73 -2.42
C ILE A 84 -0.56 10.62 -1.52
N ILE A 85 -1.21 9.60 -2.09
CA ILE A 85 -1.69 8.45 -1.34
C ILE A 85 -0.92 7.21 -1.81
N ILE A 86 -0.35 6.48 -0.86
CA ILE A 86 0.20 5.14 -1.08
C ILE A 86 -0.74 4.14 -0.43
N THR A 87 -1.25 3.20 -1.24
CA THR A 87 -2.16 2.17 -0.74
C THR A 87 -1.52 0.78 -0.82
N THR A 88 -1.92 -0.08 0.12
CA THR A 88 -1.53 -1.49 0.15
C THR A 88 -2.66 -2.34 0.75
N PHE A 89 -2.61 -3.64 0.57
CA PHE A 89 -3.64 -4.55 1.07
C PHE A 89 -3.61 -4.71 2.60
N THR A 90 -2.43 -4.78 3.21
CA THR A 90 -2.33 -5.08 4.64
C THR A 90 -1.92 -3.87 5.47
N LYS A 91 -2.42 -3.80 6.71
CA LYS A 91 -2.02 -2.76 7.67
C LYS A 91 -0.54 -2.81 7.99
N ASN A 92 0.01 -4.04 8.14
CA ASN A 92 1.42 -4.21 8.47
C ASN A 92 2.32 -3.63 7.37
N LEU A 93 1.99 -3.90 6.09
CA LEU A 93 2.74 -3.32 4.99
C LEU A 93 2.59 -1.79 4.93
N ALA A 94 1.42 -1.25 5.26
CA ALA A 94 1.25 0.21 5.35
C ALA A 94 2.15 0.83 6.43
N HIS A 95 2.29 0.18 7.58
CA HIS A 95 3.22 0.61 8.65
C HIS A 95 4.68 0.55 8.20
N GLU A 96 5.08 -0.55 7.54
CA GLU A 96 6.44 -0.73 7.01
C GLU A 96 6.78 0.33 5.94
N LEU A 97 5.85 0.62 5.03
CA LEU A 97 6.02 1.68 4.02
C LEU A 97 6.14 3.06 4.67
N SER A 98 5.36 3.31 5.72
CA SER A 98 5.41 4.54 6.48
C SER A 98 6.76 4.72 7.18
N ALA A 99 7.26 3.68 7.85
CA ALA A 99 8.58 3.69 8.49
C ALA A 99 9.72 3.85 7.47
N SER A 100 9.60 3.17 6.32
CA SER A 100 10.59 3.30 5.23
C SER A 100 10.64 4.72 4.63
N LEU A 101 9.49 5.39 4.51
CA LEU A 101 9.44 6.81 4.10
C LEU A 101 10.09 7.73 5.13
N GLU A 102 9.90 7.48 6.40
CA GLU A 102 10.51 8.25 7.48
C GLU A 102 12.04 8.09 7.50
N SER A 103 12.52 6.87 7.30
CA SER A 103 13.95 6.59 7.16
C SER A 103 14.55 7.25 5.91
N LEU A 104 13.80 7.25 4.79
CA LEU A 104 14.25 7.84 3.52
C LEU A 104 14.30 9.37 3.56
N ASP A 105 13.30 10.00 4.17
CA ASP A 105 13.20 11.47 4.29
C ASP A 105 12.42 11.85 5.56
N PRO A 106 13.12 12.08 6.69
CA PRO A 106 12.47 12.50 7.93
C PRO A 106 11.76 13.85 7.84
N ALA A 107 12.12 14.70 6.87
CA ALA A 107 11.52 16.02 6.65
C ALA A 107 10.34 15.98 5.67
N LEU A 108 10.00 14.79 5.14
CA LEU A 108 8.92 14.63 4.17
C LEU A 108 7.56 15.07 4.76
N PRO A 109 6.82 15.98 4.11
CA PRO A 109 5.46 16.31 4.53
C PRO A 109 4.56 15.08 4.56
N ARG A 110 4.01 14.77 5.73
CA ARG A 110 3.13 13.62 5.97
C ARG A 110 1.71 14.11 6.20
N ALA A 111 0.77 13.55 5.46
CA ALA A 111 -0.64 13.78 5.71
C ALA A 111 -1.14 12.84 6.81
N SER A 112 -1.94 13.36 7.74
CA SER A 112 -2.56 12.60 8.83
C SER A 112 -3.98 12.14 8.51
N ALA A 113 -4.59 12.70 7.44
CA ALA A 113 -5.93 12.38 6.99
C ALA A 113 -6.05 12.47 5.47
N LEU A 114 -7.09 11.84 4.95
CA LEU A 114 -7.43 11.92 3.53
C LEU A 114 -7.65 13.40 3.12
N GLY A 115 -7.21 13.75 1.91
CA GLY A 115 -7.39 15.09 1.37
C GLY A 115 -6.37 16.14 1.82
N GLN A 116 -5.55 15.88 2.84
CA GLN A 116 -4.49 16.79 3.28
C GLN A 116 -3.27 16.76 2.37
N PRO A 117 -2.53 17.88 2.22
CA PRO A 117 -1.23 17.90 1.56
C PRO A 117 -0.21 16.98 2.23
N GLY A 118 0.66 16.39 1.43
CA GLY A 118 1.70 15.47 1.90
C GLY A 118 1.45 14.02 1.49
N VAL A 119 2.29 13.11 1.99
CA VAL A 119 2.21 11.69 1.71
C VAL A 119 1.39 10.97 2.78
N TYR A 120 0.33 10.31 2.37
CA TYR A 120 -0.55 9.51 3.22
C TYR A 120 -0.42 8.04 2.86
N VAL A 121 -0.04 7.20 3.81
CA VAL A 121 0.09 5.74 3.62
C VAL A 121 -1.05 5.05 4.35
N ILE A 122 -1.83 4.24 3.64
CA ILE A 122 -3.04 3.62 4.19
C ILE A 122 -3.35 2.28 3.51
N GLY A 123 -3.93 1.34 4.27
CA GLY A 123 -4.48 0.12 3.67
C GLY A 123 -5.73 0.42 2.83
N ILE A 124 -5.92 -0.34 1.73
CA ILE A 124 -7.01 -0.08 0.77
C ILE A 124 -8.39 -0.15 1.44
N ASP A 125 -8.62 -1.08 2.36
CA ASP A 125 -9.90 -1.17 3.08
C ASP A 125 -10.13 0.03 3.98
N ALA A 126 -9.07 0.52 4.64
CA ALA A 126 -9.16 1.70 5.48
C ALA A 126 -9.41 2.96 4.64
N LEU A 127 -8.83 3.04 3.42
CA LEU A 127 -9.11 4.10 2.45
C LEU A 127 -10.57 4.05 2.01
N ALA A 128 -11.07 2.88 1.60
CA ALA A 128 -12.47 2.71 1.22
C ALA A 128 -13.43 3.13 2.34
N ASN A 129 -13.15 2.71 3.58
CA ASN A 129 -13.93 3.12 4.75
C ASN A 129 -13.85 4.64 5.02
N ALA A 130 -12.71 5.28 4.76
CA ALA A 130 -12.57 6.73 4.93
C ALA A 130 -13.42 7.48 3.90
N VAL A 131 -13.38 7.06 2.63
CA VAL A 131 -14.20 7.63 1.54
C VAL A 131 -15.69 7.47 1.85
N VAL A 132 -16.11 6.27 2.24
CA VAL A 132 -17.51 5.98 2.60
C VAL A 132 -17.99 6.86 3.75
N ARG A 133 -17.17 7.06 4.77
CA ARG A 133 -17.50 7.93 5.91
C ARG A 133 -17.61 9.39 5.52
N GLU A 134 -16.74 9.86 4.62
CA GLU A 134 -16.76 11.24 4.14
C GLU A 134 -17.98 11.51 3.24
N ALA A 135 -18.38 10.53 2.42
CA ALA A 135 -19.55 10.62 1.56
C ALA A 135 -20.89 10.66 2.35
N GLY A 136 -20.92 10.15 3.57
CA GLY A 136 -22.09 10.29 4.47
C GLY A 136 -23.39 9.77 3.85
N ALA A 137 -24.38 10.65 3.67
CA ALA A 137 -25.71 10.29 3.16
C ALA A 137 -25.70 9.81 1.71
N ASP A 138 -24.74 10.26 0.89
CA ASP A 138 -24.63 9.89 -0.54
C ASP A 138 -24.31 8.39 -0.72
N VAL A 139 -23.82 7.76 0.34
CA VAL A 139 -23.54 6.31 0.36
C VAL A 139 -24.81 5.48 0.21
N ALA A 140 -25.92 5.93 0.78
CA ALA A 140 -27.19 5.18 0.72
C ALA A 140 -27.69 5.05 -0.73
N GLU A 141 -27.63 6.16 -1.50
CA GLU A 141 -28.01 6.19 -2.91
C GLU A 141 -27.07 5.34 -3.77
N ALA A 142 -25.75 5.45 -3.54
CA ALA A 142 -24.74 4.65 -4.24
C ALA A 142 -24.90 3.14 -3.94
N ALA A 143 -25.20 2.79 -2.68
CA ALA A 143 -25.43 1.41 -2.27
C ALA A 143 -26.72 0.84 -2.91
N GLU A 144 -27.78 1.62 -2.99
CA GLU A 144 -29.02 1.22 -3.66
C GLU A 144 -28.78 0.93 -5.15
N GLY A 145 -28.00 1.79 -5.85
CA GLY A 145 -27.65 1.60 -7.24
C GLY A 145 -26.83 0.34 -7.53
N VAL A 146 -26.00 -0.10 -6.58
CA VAL A 146 -25.11 -1.27 -6.75
C VAL A 146 -25.72 -2.55 -6.17
N LEU A 147 -26.39 -2.46 -5.03
CA LEU A 147 -26.88 -3.60 -4.26
C LEU A 147 -28.39 -3.85 -4.43
N GLY A 148 -29.10 -2.93 -5.09
CA GLY A 148 -30.55 -2.99 -5.26
C GLY A 148 -31.35 -2.71 -3.99
N ALA A 149 -30.68 -2.31 -2.89
CA ALA A 149 -31.31 -1.96 -1.63
C ALA A 149 -30.52 -0.87 -0.90
N PRO A 150 -31.17 0.13 -0.29
CA PRO A 150 -30.49 1.16 0.47
C PRO A 150 -29.82 0.55 1.72
N ARG A 151 -28.51 0.76 1.86
CA ARG A 151 -27.78 0.40 3.06
C ARG A 151 -27.24 1.65 3.74
N THR A 152 -27.74 1.92 4.92
CA THR A 152 -27.30 3.05 5.75
C THR A 152 -26.18 2.68 6.72
N ASP A 153 -25.95 1.39 6.95
CA ASP A 153 -24.89 0.89 7.84
C ASP A 153 -23.86 0.09 7.05
N LEU A 154 -22.79 0.79 6.65
CA LEU A 154 -21.58 0.19 6.11
C LEU A 154 -20.54 -0.02 7.23
N SER A 155 -21.00 -0.37 8.42
CA SER A 155 -20.12 -0.60 9.55
C SER A 155 -19.13 -1.71 9.25
N ARG A 156 -17.87 -1.44 9.56
CA ARG A 156 -16.72 -2.33 9.36
C ARG A 156 -16.77 -3.61 10.22
N ARG A 157 -17.74 -3.70 11.12
CA ARG A 157 -17.91 -4.88 11.95
C ARG A 157 -18.84 -5.84 11.23
N THR A 158 -18.26 -6.88 10.67
CA THR A 158 -18.91 -8.16 10.58
C THR A 158 -19.25 -8.53 12.03
N SER A 159 -20.37 -8.03 12.50
CA SER A 159 -20.76 -8.22 13.88
C SER A 159 -21.15 -9.69 14.05
N GLN A 160 -20.93 -10.25 15.22
CA GLN A 160 -21.30 -11.63 15.55
C GLN A 160 -22.76 -11.96 15.20
N TRP A 161 -23.66 -10.97 15.18
CA TRP A 161 -25.04 -11.13 14.76
C TRP A 161 -25.16 -11.40 13.26
N LEU A 162 -24.31 -10.81 12.40
CA LEU A 162 -24.35 -11.07 10.96
C LEU A 162 -23.98 -12.52 10.65
N TRP A 163 -22.97 -13.06 11.31
CA TRP A 163 -22.62 -14.46 11.15
C TRP A 163 -23.68 -15.42 11.70
N ARG A 164 -24.37 -15.04 12.76
CA ARG A 164 -25.55 -15.79 13.24
C ARG A 164 -26.68 -15.76 12.24
N ASP A 165 -26.99 -14.58 11.71
CA ASP A 165 -28.02 -14.39 10.69
C ASP A 165 -27.72 -15.20 9.43
N VAL A 166 -26.47 -15.23 8.97
CA VAL A 166 -26.01 -16.07 7.86
C VAL A 166 -26.23 -17.56 8.16
N LEU A 167 -25.90 -18.02 9.38
CA LEU A 167 -26.10 -19.40 9.78
C LEU A 167 -27.57 -19.77 9.87
N ASP A 168 -28.40 -18.91 10.41
CA ASP A 168 -29.84 -19.10 10.52
C ASP A 168 -30.49 -19.21 9.13
N HIS A 169 -30.02 -18.45 8.15
CA HIS A 169 -30.51 -18.51 6.76
C HIS A 169 -29.93 -19.65 5.93
N ALA A 170 -28.71 -20.12 6.25
CA ALA A 170 -28.07 -21.23 5.54
C ALA A 170 -28.75 -22.58 5.80
N GLY A 171 -29.60 -22.67 6.84
CA GLY A 171 -30.38 -23.84 7.12
C GLY A 171 -29.57 -25.13 7.39
N PRO A 172 -30.15 -26.29 7.19
CA PRO A 172 -29.56 -27.60 7.53
C PRO A 172 -28.41 -28.03 6.60
N GLU A 173 -28.08 -27.26 5.61
CA GLU A 173 -26.96 -27.54 4.68
C GLU A 173 -25.58 -27.33 5.33
N VAL A 174 -25.48 -26.52 6.40
CA VAL A 174 -24.26 -26.34 7.14
C VAL A 174 -24.13 -27.43 8.20
N PRO A 175 -23.08 -28.27 8.13
CA PRO A 175 -22.82 -29.27 9.17
C PRO A 175 -22.70 -28.62 10.55
N GLU A 176 -23.36 -29.20 11.57
CA GLU A 176 -23.44 -28.66 12.94
C GLU A 176 -22.05 -28.29 13.52
N ARG A 177 -21.02 -29.09 13.18
CA ARG A 177 -19.60 -28.80 13.57
C ARG A 177 -19.02 -27.49 12.98
N LEU A 178 -19.60 -26.98 11.88
CA LEU A 178 -19.20 -25.75 11.20
C LEU A 178 -20.17 -24.61 11.49
N ALA A 179 -21.32 -24.89 12.08
CA ALA A 179 -22.39 -23.93 12.40
C ALA A 179 -22.02 -23.04 13.63
N HIS A 180 -20.80 -22.53 13.70
CA HIS A 180 -20.37 -21.67 14.79
C HIS A 180 -19.90 -20.32 14.24
N HIS A 181 -20.57 -19.23 14.61
CA HIS A 181 -20.30 -17.89 14.10
C HIS A 181 -18.83 -17.46 14.24
N ARG A 182 -18.14 -17.83 15.34
CA ARG A 182 -16.72 -17.52 15.52
C ARG A 182 -15.80 -18.27 14.55
N LEU A 183 -16.18 -19.49 14.15
CA LEU A 183 -15.41 -20.23 13.16
C LEU A 183 -15.49 -19.55 11.81
N LEU A 184 -16.69 -19.14 11.38
CA LEU A 184 -16.90 -18.42 10.13
C LEU A 184 -16.21 -17.05 10.12
N GLU A 185 -16.28 -16.31 11.21
CA GLU A 185 -15.59 -15.04 11.39
C GLU A 185 -14.07 -15.21 11.26
N THR A 186 -13.50 -16.20 11.94
CA THR A 186 -12.07 -16.50 11.89
C THR A 186 -11.63 -16.95 10.49
N GLU A 187 -12.37 -17.81 9.85
CA GLU A 187 -12.10 -18.30 8.49
C GLU A 187 -12.15 -17.16 7.49
N TYR A 188 -13.15 -16.28 7.59
CA TYR A 188 -13.26 -15.11 6.76
C TYR A 188 -12.10 -14.13 6.95
N GLU A 189 -11.74 -13.83 8.20
CA GLU A 189 -10.68 -12.87 8.52
C GLU A 189 -9.27 -13.41 8.24
N GLN A 190 -9.04 -14.69 8.40
CA GLN A 190 -7.70 -15.28 8.28
C GLN A 190 -7.43 -15.94 6.94
N VAL A 191 -8.45 -16.41 6.24
CA VAL A 191 -8.30 -17.19 5.01
C VAL A 191 -8.85 -16.43 3.79
N ILE A 192 -10.04 -15.85 3.89
CA ILE A 192 -10.70 -15.21 2.74
C ILE A 192 -10.23 -13.77 2.53
N LEU A 193 -10.17 -12.97 3.58
CA LEU A 193 -9.72 -11.56 3.47
C LEU A 193 -8.24 -11.38 3.07
N PRO A 194 -7.30 -12.28 3.40
CA PRO A 194 -5.90 -12.12 3.00
C PRO A 194 -5.60 -12.54 1.57
N GLN A 195 -6.52 -13.16 0.84
CA GLN A 195 -6.34 -13.56 -0.56
C GLN A 195 -6.57 -12.39 -1.52
#